data_d763eaa6e3ef2bf7f369c6f06b5084ce
#
_entry.id   d763eaa6e3ef2bf7f369c6f06b5084ce
#
_cell.length_a   1.000
_cell.length_b   1.000
_cell.length_c   1.000
_cell.angle_alpha   90.00
_cell.angle_beta   90.00
_cell.angle_gamma   90.00
#
_symmetry.space_group_name_H-M   'P 1'
#
loop_
_entity.id
_entity.type
_entity.pdbx_description
1 polymer ?
#
loop_
_entity_poly.entity_id
_entity_poly.type
_entity_poly.pdbx_seq_one_letter_code
_entity_poly.pdbx_strand_id
1 'polypeptide(L)'
;KSFVDKGEVPNLLLCGTAGIGKTTVAKALCNELGVDYLIINGSDEGRFLDTVRNTAKQFASTVSLTSSAKHKVIIIDEADNTTHDVQLLLRASIEEFQNHCRFIFTCNFKNKIIEPLHSRTTVIDCNTRGKVKQEIASQFFQRCRGILTAENIQFTDAVVAEVVQKFFPDFRRTLNELQ
;
A
#
# COMPACT_ATOMS: atom_id res chain seq x y z
N LYS A 1 -3.85 11.00 8.17
CA LYS A 1 -4.03 11.61 9.50
C LYS A 1 -5.35 11.20 10.16
N SER A 2 -6.52 11.34 9.53
CA SER A 2 -7.80 11.05 10.18
C SER A 2 -7.97 9.61 10.69
N PHE A 3 -7.35 8.60 10.07
CA PHE A 3 -7.37 7.22 10.55
C PHE A 3 -6.41 7.01 11.72
N VAL A 4 -5.23 7.64 11.66
CA VAL A 4 -4.25 7.62 12.75
C VAL A 4 -4.83 8.27 14.00
N ASP A 5 -5.46 9.43 13.85
CA ASP A 5 -6.06 10.17 14.97
C ASP A 5 -7.20 9.37 15.66
N LYS A 6 -7.89 8.51 14.91
CA LYS A 6 -8.95 7.63 15.44
C LYS A 6 -8.42 6.32 16.03
N GLY A 7 -7.16 5.96 15.76
CA GLY A 7 -6.57 4.69 16.19
C GLY A 7 -7.18 3.44 15.53
N GLU A 8 -7.95 3.62 14.45
CA GLU A 8 -8.62 2.52 13.74
C GLU A 8 -8.53 2.73 12.21
N VAL A 9 -8.29 1.64 11.48
CA VAL A 9 -8.27 1.61 10.02
C VAL A 9 -9.51 0.87 9.53
N PRO A 10 -10.30 1.44 8.61
CA PRO A 10 -11.31 0.67 7.90
C PRO A 10 -10.66 -0.26 6.87
N ASN A 11 -11.42 -1.14 6.23
CA ASN A 11 -10.91 -1.81 5.05
C ASN A 11 -10.65 -0.78 3.95
N LEU A 12 -9.45 -0.81 3.36
CA LEU A 12 -8.99 0.16 2.36
C LEU A 12 -8.70 -0.50 1.02
N LEU A 13 -8.95 0.22 -0.07
CA LEU A 13 -8.48 -0.10 -1.40
C LEU A 13 -7.68 1.09 -1.94
N LEU A 14 -6.34 0.96 -1.95
CA LEU A 14 -5.41 1.97 -2.43
C LEU A 14 -5.17 1.76 -3.92
N CYS A 15 -5.71 2.65 -4.75
CA CYS A 15 -5.61 2.59 -6.21
C CYS A 15 -4.64 3.64 -6.73
N GLY A 16 -3.94 3.33 -7.83
CA GLY A 16 -3.10 4.32 -8.52
C GLY A 16 -1.98 3.66 -9.32
N THR A 17 -1.26 4.43 -10.12
CA THR A 17 -0.20 3.94 -11.00
C THR A 17 0.93 3.24 -10.22
N ALA A 18 1.74 2.42 -10.92
CA ALA A 18 2.90 1.76 -10.33
C ALA A 18 3.91 2.78 -9.78
N GLY A 19 4.69 2.38 -8.78
CA GLY A 19 5.80 3.19 -8.24
C GLY A 19 5.42 4.39 -7.36
N ILE A 20 4.12 4.69 -7.14
CA ILE A 20 3.66 5.84 -6.33
C ILE A 20 3.63 5.59 -4.81
N GLY A 21 4.10 4.44 -4.35
CA GLY A 21 4.26 4.16 -2.91
C GLY A 21 3.04 3.59 -2.20
N LYS A 22 2.04 2.99 -2.89
CA LYS A 22 0.82 2.42 -2.28
C LYS A 22 1.13 1.45 -1.13
N THR A 23 1.96 0.45 -1.39
CA THR A 23 2.38 -0.55 -0.39
C THR A 23 3.16 0.10 0.76
N THR A 24 3.99 1.09 0.45
CA THR A 24 4.75 1.86 1.46
C THR A 24 3.81 2.64 2.38
N VAL A 25 2.77 3.26 1.83
CA VAL A 25 1.75 3.98 2.61
C VAL A 25 0.97 3.01 3.49
N ALA A 26 0.60 1.82 2.97
CA ALA A 26 -0.09 0.79 3.76
C ALA A 26 0.76 0.35 4.97
N LYS A 27 2.06 0.07 4.75
CA LYS A 27 3.00 -0.30 5.82
C LYS A 27 3.20 0.84 6.83
N ALA A 28 3.41 2.06 6.34
CA ALA A 28 3.61 3.23 7.20
C ALA A 28 2.37 3.48 8.08
N LEU A 29 1.17 3.32 7.54
CA LEU A 29 -0.07 3.44 8.30
C LEU A 29 -0.16 2.40 9.44
N CYS A 30 0.20 1.14 9.16
CA CYS A 30 0.21 0.09 10.17
C CYS A 30 1.25 0.36 11.26
N ASN A 31 2.46 0.77 10.88
CA ASN A 31 3.52 1.11 11.82
C ASN A 31 3.17 2.30 12.71
N GLU A 32 2.57 3.34 12.15
CA GLU A 32 2.13 4.53 12.89
C GLU A 32 1.04 4.21 13.92
N LEU A 33 0.17 3.27 13.60
CA LEU A 33 -0.88 2.78 14.49
C LEU A 33 -0.41 1.72 15.47
N GLY A 34 0.81 1.21 15.33
CA GLY A 34 1.33 0.12 16.16
C GLY A 34 0.53 -1.17 16.01
N VAL A 35 -0.06 -1.43 14.84
CA VAL A 35 -0.85 -2.64 14.56
C VAL A 35 0.02 -3.71 13.93
N ASP A 36 -0.19 -4.98 14.32
CA ASP A 36 0.44 -6.10 13.63
C ASP A 36 -0.15 -6.25 12.22
N TYR A 37 0.70 -6.47 11.24
CA TYR A 37 0.24 -6.68 9.88
C TYR A 37 0.94 -7.85 9.17
N LEU A 38 0.19 -8.51 8.28
CA LEU A 38 0.66 -9.55 7.37
C LEU A 38 0.56 -9.02 5.94
N ILE A 39 1.58 -9.28 5.11
CA ILE A 39 1.55 -8.92 3.69
C ILE A 39 1.47 -10.19 2.85
N ILE A 40 0.52 -10.21 1.94
CA ILE A 40 0.34 -11.28 0.95
C ILE A 40 0.38 -10.63 -0.43
N ASN A 41 1.24 -11.13 -1.31
CA ASN A 41 1.36 -10.61 -2.67
C ASN A 41 0.40 -11.35 -3.60
N GLY A 42 -0.50 -10.61 -4.26
CA GLY A 42 -1.48 -11.14 -5.22
C GLY A 42 -0.87 -11.74 -6.49
N SER A 43 0.38 -11.42 -6.79
CA SER A 43 1.10 -11.98 -7.94
C SER A 43 1.63 -13.41 -7.72
N ASP A 44 1.58 -13.94 -6.50
CA ASP A 44 2.03 -15.31 -6.17
C ASP A 44 0.88 -16.32 -6.35
N GLU A 45 0.48 -16.53 -7.61
CA GLU A 45 -0.72 -17.30 -7.99
C GLU A 45 -0.73 -18.74 -7.44
N GLY A 46 0.42 -19.42 -7.40
CA GLY A 46 0.49 -20.84 -7.04
C GLY A 46 0.23 -21.15 -5.57
N ARG A 47 0.37 -20.17 -4.69
CA ARG A 47 0.23 -20.34 -3.23
C ARG A 47 -0.82 -19.44 -2.60
N PHE A 48 -1.37 -18.51 -3.37
CA PHE A 48 -2.21 -17.43 -2.84
C PHE A 48 -3.47 -17.97 -2.13
N LEU A 49 -4.17 -18.92 -2.75
CA LEU A 49 -5.39 -19.51 -2.17
C LEU A 49 -5.11 -20.21 -0.82
N ASP A 50 -4.03 -20.99 -0.75
CA ASP A 50 -3.64 -21.68 0.47
C ASP A 50 -3.12 -20.71 1.52
N THR A 51 -2.38 -19.66 1.10
CA THR A 51 -1.89 -18.61 1.98
C THR A 51 -3.05 -17.82 2.57
N VAL A 52 -4.05 -17.43 1.79
CA VAL A 52 -5.23 -16.71 2.31
C VAL A 52 -6.03 -17.62 3.25
N ARG A 53 -6.30 -18.86 2.87
CA ARG A 53 -7.09 -19.78 3.69
C ARG A 53 -6.42 -20.15 5.01
N ASN A 54 -5.13 -20.43 4.99
CA ASN A 54 -4.42 -20.96 6.14
C ASN A 54 -3.70 -19.86 6.92
N THR A 55 -2.83 -19.09 6.26
CA THR A 55 -1.99 -18.09 6.92
C THR A 55 -2.78 -16.87 7.38
N ALA A 56 -3.69 -16.35 6.54
CA ALA A 56 -4.53 -15.23 6.92
C ALA A 56 -5.48 -15.61 8.06
N LYS A 57 -6.08 -16.81 7.99
CA LYS A 57 -6.95 -17.32 9.06
C LYS A 57 -6.19 -17.51 10.37
N GLN A 58 -5.01 -18.12 10.32
CA GLN A 58 -4.16 -18.30 11.49
C GLN A 58 -3.75 -16.95 12.08
N PHE A 59 -3.29 -16.01 11.24
CA PHE A 59 -2.92 -14.68 11.68
C PHE A 59 -4.10 -13.93 12.32
N ALA A 60 -5.29 -14.00 11.73
CA ALA A 60 -6.50 -13.37 12.26
C ALA A 60 -6.94 -13.96 13.60
N SER A 61 -6.72 -15.27 13.81
CA SER A 61 -7.16 -15.99 15.00
C SER A 61 -6.19 -15.86 16.19
N THR A 62 -4.93 -15.45 15.96
CA THR A 62 -3.95 -15.27 17.04
C THR A 62 -4.17 -13.94 17.76
N VAL A 63 -3.96 -13.93 19.08
CA VAL A 63 -3.95 -12.68 19.85
C VAL A 63 -2.61 -11.99 19.69
N SER A 64 -2.61 -10.67 19.48
CA SER A 64 -1.38 -9.88 19.51
C SER A 64 -0.88 -9.78 20.96
N LEU A 65 0.37 -10.15 21.20
CA LEU A 65 1.01 -10.02 22.51
C LEU A 65 1.72 -8.67 22.67
N THR A 66 2.00 -7.98 21.57
CA THR A 66 2.82 -6.76 21.53
C THR A 66 2.03 -5.50 21.21
N SER A 67 0.89 -5.64 20.57
CA SER A 67 0.06 -4.52 20.14
C SER A 67 -1.10 -4.27 21.09
N SER A 68 -1.26 -3.02 21.51
CA SER A 68 -2.46 -2.53 22.22
C SER A 68 -3.64 -2.24 21.29
N ALA A 69 -3.43 -2.46 19.98
CA ALA A 69 -4.42 -2.17 18.96
C ALA A 69 -5.57 -3.19 18.97
N LYS A 70 -6.78 -2.71 18.71
CA LYS A 70 -8.00 -3.52 18.72
C LYS A 70 -8.10 -4.53 17.57
N HIS A 71 -7.32 -4.37 16.51
CA HIS A 71 -7.40 -5.19 15.30
C HIS A 71 -6.02 -5.34 14.64
N LYS A 72 -5.87 -6.40 13.87
CA LYS A 72 -4.71 -6.65 13.00
C LYS A 72 -5.02 -6.20 11.58
N VAL A 73 -3.99 -6.12 10.73
CA VAL A 73 -4.15 -5.74 9.33
C VAL A 73 -3.58 -6.80 8.40
N ILE A 74 -4.33 -7.15 7.36
CA ILE A 74 -3.85 -7.98 6.26
C ILE A 74 -3.75 -7.10 5.02
N ILE A 75 -2.52 -6.94 4.50
CA ILE A 75 -2.24 -6.18 3.30
C ILE A 75 -2.18 -7.15 2.12
N ILE A 76 -3.09 -6.99 1.17
CA ILE A 76 -3.08 -7.72 -0.10
C ILE A 76 -2.46 -6.80 -1.15
N ASP A 77 -1.18 -7.03 -1.44
CA ASP A 77 -0.45 -6.23 -2.41
C ASP A 77 -0.72 -6.75 -3.83
N GLU A 78 -0.86 -5.84 -4.80
CA GLU A 78 -1.16 -6.15 -6.20
C GLU A 78 -2.44 -7.01 -6.37
N ALA A 79 -3.51 -6.67 -5.66
CA ALA A 79 -4.78 -7.40 -5.68
C ALA A 79 -5.40 -7.51 -7.07
N ASP A 80 -5.08 -6.60 -7.99
CA ASP A 80 -5.51 -6.63 -9.39
C ASP A 80 -4.84 -7.73 -10.25
N ASN A 81 -3.85 -8.43 -9.70
CA ASN A 81 -3.24 -9.62 -10.30
C ASN A 81 -3.87 -10.93 -9.80
N THR A 82 -4.80 -10.87 -8.86
CA THR A 82 -5.51 -12.05 -8.36
C THR A 82 -6.66 -12.47 -9.28
N THR A 83 -6.95 -13.77 -9.30
CA THR A 83 -8.08 -14.30 -10.06
C THR A 83 -9.42 -13.90 -9.44
N HIS A 84 -10.51 -14.00 -10.21
CA HIS A 84 -11.85 -13.70 -9.73
C HIS A 84 -12.24 -14.55 -8.51
N ASP A 85 -11.90 -15.85 -8.50
CA ASP A 85 -12.22 -16.76 -7.39
C ASP A 85 -11.48 -16.39 -6.10
N VAL A 86 -10.23 -15.95 -6.24
CA VAL A 86 -9.44 -15.40 -5.13
C VAL A 86 -10.10 -14.15 -4.56
N GLN A 87 -10.56 -13.25 -5.41
CA GLN A 87 -11.23 -12.04 -4.96
C GLN A 87 -12.57 -12.34 -4.26
N LEU A 88 -13.30 -13.36 -4.70
CA LEU A 88 -14.50 -13.86 -4.00
C LEU A 88 -14.16 -14.44 -2.63
N LEU A 89 -13.04 -15.18 -2.53
CA LEU A 89 -12.56 -15.68 -1.25
C LEU A 89 -12.18 -14.52 -0.31
N LEU A 90 -11.46 -13.50 -0.81
CA LEU A 90 -11.10 -12.32 -0.03
C LEU A 90 -12.33 -11.55 0.46
N ARG A 91 -13.38 -11.45 -0.37
CA ARG A 91 -14.67 -10.89 0.06
C ARG A 91 -15.23 -11.65 1.26
N ALA A 92 -15.26 -13.00 1.20
CA ALA A 92 -15.73 -13.82 2.31
C ALA A 92 -14.87 -13.66 3.56
N SER A 93 -13.55 -13.56 3.39
CA SER A 93 -12.60 -13.36 4.48
C SER A 93 -12.78 -12.00 5.19
N ILE A 94 -13.16 -10.95 4.47
CA ILE A 94 -13.50 -9.65 5.08
C ILE A 94 -14.67 -9.81 6.07
N GLU A 95 -15.69 -10.56 5.69
CA GLU A 95 -16.86 -10.79 6.52
C GLU A 95 -16.53 -11.72 7.71
N GLU A 96 -15.76 -12.79 7.47
CA GLU A 96 -15.38 -13.76 8.49
C GLU A 96 -14.52 -13.11 9.60
N PHE A 97 -13.57 -12.23 9.22
CA PHE A 97 -12.59 -11.68 10.16
C PHE A 97 -12.89 -10.24 10.61
N GLN A 98 -14.06 -9.70 10.29
CA GLN A 98 -14.41 -8.30 10.55
C GLN A 98 -14.20 -7.81 11.99
N ASN A 99 -14.30 -8.70 12.97
CA ASN A 99 -14.15 -8.35 14.39
C ASN A 99 -12.68 -8.18 14.83
N HIS A 100 -11.73 -8.82 14.11
CA HIS A 100 -10.33 -8.93 14.55
C HIS A 100 -9.33 -8.44 13.52
N CYS A 101 -9.73 -8.37 12.25
CA CYS A 101 -8.86 -7.96 11.16
C CYS A 101 -9.48 -6.88 10.29
N ARG A 102 -8.59 -6.07 9.68
CA ARG A 102 -8.90 -5.17 8.58
C ARG A 102 -8.04 -5.52 7.38
N PHE A 103 -8.53 -5.23 6.20
CA PHE A 103 -7.86 -5.52 4.96
C PHE A 103 -7.45 -4.21 4.26
N ILE A 104 -6.21 -4.15 3.78
CA ILE A 104 -5.73 -3.08 2.92
C ILE A 104 -5.32 -3.71 1.59
N PHE A 105 -6.04 -3.38 0.54
CA PHE A 105 -5.73 -3.81 -0.81
C PHE A 105 -4.95 -2.73 -1.53
N THR A 106 -3.96 -3.11 -2.33
CA THR A 106 -3.34 -2.21 -3.31
C THR A 106 -3.64 -2.70 -4.72
N CYS A 107 -3.86 -1.79 -5.65
CA CYS A 107 -4.04 -2.12 -7.06
C CYS A 107 -3.53 -1.00 -7.98
N ASN A 108 -3.09 -1.38 -9.18
CA ASN A 108 -2.78 -0.45 -10.24
C ASN A 108 -4.04 -0.15 -11.08
N PHE A 109 -4.85 -1.18 -11.32
CA PHE A 109 -6.04 -1.11 -12.16
C PHE A 109 -7.30 -1.39 -11.34
N LYS A 110 -7.98 -0.31 -10.95
CA LYS A 110 -9.21 -0.38 -10.14
C LYS A 110 -10.30 -1.26 -10.79
N ASN A 111 -10.42 -1.24 -12.11
CA ASN A 111 -11.41 -1.99 -12.87
C ASN A 111 -11.19 -3.52 -12.88
N LYS A 112 -10.03 -4.00 -12.44
CA LYS A 112 -9.77 -5.44 -12.25
C LYS A 112 -10.24 -5.97 -10.89
N ILE A 113 -10.63 -5.09 -9.98
CA ILE A 113 -11.18 -5.46 -8.68
C ILE A 113 -12.70 -5.61 -8.79
N ILE A 114 -13.22 -6.70 -8.28
CA ILE A 114 -14.66 -7.00 -8.34
C ILE A 114 -15.48 -6.01 -7.49
N GLU A 115 -16.68 -5.68 -7.96
CA GLU A 115 -17.59 -4.74 -7.28
C GLU A 115 -17.87 -5.09 -5.80
N PRO A 116 -18.03 -6.38 -5.43
CA PRO A 116 -18.20 -6.75 -4.02
C PRO A 116 -17.06 -6.35 -3.09
N LEU A 117 -15.83 -6.23 -3.57
CA LEU A 117 -14.70 -5.71 -2.79
C LEU A 117 -14.74 -4.19 -2.70
N HIS A 118 -15.14 -3.49 -3.78
CA HIS A 118 -15.33 -2.05 -3.76
C HIS A 118 -16.35 -1.62 -2.70
N SER A 119 -17.47 -2.32 -2.60
CA SER A 119 -18.53 -1.98 -1.64
C SER A 119 -18.13 -2.21 -0.18
N ARG A 120 -17.11 -3.03 0.09
CA ARG A 120 -16.62 -3.37 1.43
C ARG A 120 -15.37 -2.62 1.86
N THR A 121 -14.85 -1.76 0.98
CA THR A 121 -13.61 -1.02 1.21
C THR A 121 -13.79 0.47 0.98
N THR A 122 -13.06 1.28 1.72
CA THR A 122 -12.92 2.71 1.41
C THR A 122 -11.87 2.87 0.31
N VAL A 123 -12.31 3.29 -0.87
CA VAL A 123 -11.43 3.46 -2.03
C VAL A 123 -10.68 4.79 -1.92
N ILE A 124 -9.36 4.73 -1.98
CA ILE A 124 -8.47 5.89 -1.99
C ILE A 124 -7.71 5.93 -3.31
N ASP A 125 -7.93 6.97 -4.10
CA ASP A 125 -7.13 7.25 -5.29
C ASP A 125 -5.83 7.93 -4.86
N CYS A 126 -4.71 7.21 -5.01
CA CYS A 126 -3.37 7.71 -4.70
C CYS A 126 -2.76 8.54 -5.85
N ASN A 127 -3.44 8.64 -6.99
CA ASN A 127 -2.97 9.50 -8.08
C ASN A 127 -3.12 10.97 -7.70
N THR A 128 -2.03 11.68 -7.72
CA THR A 128 -2.00 13.10 -7.37
C THR A 128 -2.27 13.99 -8.58
N ARG A 129 -3.05 15.08 -8.39
CA ARG A 129 -3.42 16.03 -9.45
C ARG A 129 -3.20 17.47 -8.99
N GLY A 130 -3.05 18.38 -9.95
CA GLY A 130 -3.00 19.82 -9.70
C GLY A 130 -1.89 20.26 -8.74
N LYS A 131 -2.20 21.16 -7.81
CA LYS A 131 -1.25 21.74 -6.86
C LYS A 131 -0.60 20.70 -5.94
N VAL A 132 -1.37 19.70 -5.50
CA VAL A 132 -0.87 18.61 -4.64
C VAL A 132 0.23 17.81 -5.34
N LYS A 133 0.08 17.58 -6.66
CA LYS A 133 1.11 16.91 -7.47
C LYS A 133 2.43 17.70 -7.45
N GLN A 134 2.37 19.03 -7.60
CA GLN A 134 3.55 19.89 -7.60
C GLN A 134 4.23 19.92 -6.22
N GLU A 135 3.45 19.98 -5.16
CA GLU A 135 3.96 19.98 -3.78
C GLU A 135 4.69 18.66 -3.47
N ILE A 136 4.09 17.51 -3.80
CA ILE A 136 4.72 16.20 -3.60
C ILE A 136 5.97 16.06 -4.45
N ALA A 137 5.97 16.54 -5.71
CA ALA A 137 7.16 16.52 -6.56
C ALA A 137 8.30 17.35 -5.96
N SER A 138 7.99 18.52 -5.40
CA SER A 138 8.98 19.38 -4.73
C SER A 138 9.55 18.70 -3.47
N GLN A 139 8.71 18.11 -2.63
CA GLN A 139 9.15 17.35 -1.45
C GLN A 139 10.00 16.14 -1.85
N PHE A 140 9.60 15.43 -2.90
CA PHE A 140 10.35 14.30 -3.41
C PHE A 140 11.72 14.69 -3.99
N PHE A 141 11.79 15.81 -4.72
CA PHE A 141 13.05 16.37 -5.18
C PHE A 141 14.02 16.64 -4.01
N GLN A 142 13.53 17.28 -2.93
CA GLN A 142 14.36 17.51 -1.73
C GLN A 142 14.80 16.18 -1.09
N ARG A 143 13.95 15.17 -1.11
CA ARG A 143 14.29 13.84 -0.61
C ARG A 143 15.38 13.16 -1.44
N CYS A 144 15.32 13.26 -2.77
CA CYS A 144 16.35 12.74 -3.68
C CYS A 144 17.71 13.41 -3.41
N ARG A 145 17.73 14.74 -3.26
CA ARG A 145 18.95 15.47 -2.88
C ARG A 145 19.55 14.97 -1.57
N GLY A 146 18.68 14.80 -0.55
CA GLY A 146 19.12 14.28 0.76
C GLY A 146 19.72 12.87 0.66
N ILE A 147 19.17 11.99 -0.17
CA ILE A 147 19.71 10.66 -0.40
C ILE A 147 21.07 10.73 -1.07
N LEU A 148 21.20 11.46 -2.18
CA LEU A 148 22.46 11.60 -2.92
C LEU A 148 23.57 12.21 -2.04
N THR A 149 23.23 13.20 -1.20
CA THR A 149 24.18 13.77 -0.24
C THR A 149 24.62 12.75 0.80
N ALA A 150 23.69 11.95 1.35
CA ALA A 150 24.01 10.92 2.34
C ALA A 150 24.90 9.81 1.77
N GLU A 151 24.72 9.47 0.49
CA GLU A 151 25.55 8.49 -0.24
C GLU A 151 26.85 9.08 -0.78
N ASN A 152 27.15 10.37 -0.52
CA ASN A 152 28.34 11.09 -1.02
C ASN A 152 28.46 11.11 -2.55
N ILE A 153 27.34 11.11 -3.26
CA ILE A 153 27.30 11.20 -4.72
C ILE A 153 27.33 12.67 -5.13
N GLN A 154 28.21 13.02 -6.08
CA GLN A 154 28.24 14.37 -6.66
C GLN A 154 27.09 14.54 -7.66
N PHE A 155 26.29 15.56 -7.49
CA PHE A 155 25.17 15.88 -8.36
C PHE A 155 24.98 17.37 -8.55
N THR A 156 24.20 17.75 -9.56
CA THR A 156 23.71 19.11 -9.72
C THR A 156 22.19 19.13 -9.56
N ASP A 157 21.66 20.17 -8.96
CA ASP A 157 20.21 20.32 -8.76
C ASP A 157 19.43 20.27 -10.08
N ALA A 158 20.03 20.75 -11.17
CA ALA A 158 19.41 20.73 -12.49
C ALA A 158 19.17 19.30 -13.00
N VAL A 159 20.17 18.41 -12.85
CA VAL A 159 20.05 17.00 -13.27
C VAL A 159 18.99 16.27 -12.43
N VAL A 160 19.03 16.45 -11.10
CA VAL A 160 18.01 15.82 -10.22
C VAL A 160 16.62 16.31 -10.54
N ALA A 161 16.45 17.62 -10.81
CA ALA A 161 15.16 18.19 -11.19
C ALA A 161 14.64 17.61 -12.52
N GLU A 162 15.52 17.45 -13.52
CA GLU A 162 15.15 16.88 -14.82
C GLU A 162 14.69 15.42 -14.66
N VAL A 163 15.42 14.59 -13.90
CA VAL A 163 15.05 13.19 -13.66
C VAL A 163 13.70 13.10 -12.92
N VAL A 164 13.53 13.91 -11.86
CA VAL A 164 12.25 13.97 -11.14
C VAL A 164 11.11 14.39 -12.07
N GLN A 165 11.29 15.44 -12.87
CA GLN A 165 10.27 15.94 -13.78
C GLN A 165 9.87 14.89 -14.83
N LYS A 166 10.84 14.11 -15.32
CA LYS A 166 10.64 13.10 -16.38
C LYS A 166 9.87 11.88 -15.88
N PHE A 167 10.13 11.40 -14.66
CA PHE A 167 9.61 10.13 -14.18
C PHE A 167 8.51 10.25 -13.12
N PHE A 168 8.35 11.41 -12.47
CA PHE A 168 7.30 11.61 -11.48
C PHE A 168 5.90 11.41 -12.09
N PRO A 169 5.00 10.64 -11.47
CA PRO A 169 4.96 10.26 -10.05
C PRO A 169 5.55 8.87 -9.71
N ASP A 170 6.27 8.22 -10.59
CA ASP A 170 6.93 6.94 -10.31
C ASP A 170 8.19 7.16 -9.48
N PHE A 171 8.06 7.10 -8.16
CA PHE A 171 9.17 7.26 -7.21
C PHE A 171 10.23 6.17 -7.39
N ARG A 172 9.80 4.92 -7.64
CA ARG A 172 10.72 3.79 -7.80
C ARG A 172 11.62 3.99 -9.01
N ARG A 173 11.02 4.32 -10.15
CA ARG A 173 11.77 4.58 -11.37
C ARG A 173 12.71 5.77 -11.23
N THR A 174 12.24 6.87 -10.63
CA THR A 174 13.08 8.04 -10.39
C THR A 174 14.32 7.71 -9.56
N LEU A 175 14.15 6.92 -8.48
CA LEU A 175 15.29 6.52 -7.65
C LEU A 175 16.26 5.60 -8.38
N ASN A 176 15.77 4.66 -9.21
CA ASN A 176 16.61 3.79 -10.01
C ASN A 176 17.42 4.56 -11.07
N GLU A 177 16.85 5.62 -11.64
CA GLU A 177 17.54 6.45 -12.64
C GLU A 177 18.59 7.40 -11.99
N LEU A 178 18.51 7.60 -10.67
CA LEU A 178 19.46 8.40 -9.89
C LEU A 178 20.61 7.55 -9.31
N GLN A 179 20.53 6.22 -9.37
CA GLN A 179 21.62 5.31 -8.99
C GLN A 179 22.72 5.27 -10.06
#